data_fee1f0fe48b2b39c294bb0454dc3c0fb
#
_entry.id   fee1f0fe48b2b39c294bb0454dc3c0fb
#
_cell.length_a   1.000
_cell.length_b   1.000
_cell.length_c   1.000
_cell.angle_alpha   90.00
_cell.angle_beta   90.00
_cell.angle_gamma   90.00
#
_symmetry.space_group_name_H-M   'P 1'
#
loop_
_entity.id
_entity.type
_entity.pdbx_description
1 polymer ?
#
loop_
_entity_poly.entity_id
_entity_poly.type
_entity_poly.pdbx_seq_one_letter_code
_entity_poly.pdbx_strand_id
1 'polypeptide(L)'
;MQDTSKQYDAVINICRNLFVNKMQDYGCAWRILRLPSLTDQVFIKAQRIRGLQENEVRKIDEGEVSEFIGIINYCIMALIQLEKGVASQPDLSTIEASELYDNIIEKTKQLMMDKNHDYGEAWRDMRVSSLTDLILQKLLRVKQIEDNKGKTLVSEGIDANYQDMINYSVFALIHLNAK
;
A
#
# COMPACT_ATOMS: atom_id res chain seq x y z
N MET A 1 -5.62 24.72 9.44
CA MET A 1 -6.14 23.40 9.03
C MET A 1 -5.13 22.72 8.11
N GLN A 2 -4.71 21.54 8.50
CA GLN A 2 -3.78 20.79 7.66
C GLN A 2 -4.52 20.25 6.43
N ASP A 3 -3.93 20.43 5.27
CA ASP A 3 -4.54 19.99 4.02
C ASP A 3 -4.16 18.54 3.73
N THR A 4 -5.03 17.63 4.11
CA THR A 4 -4.84 16.18 3.93
C THR A 4 -4.66 15.80 2.47
N SER A 5 -5.38 16.44 1.56
CA SER A 5 -5.26 16.16 0.12
C SER A 5 -3.84 16.44 -0.37
N LYS A 6 -3.27 17.57 0.01
CA LYS A 6 -1.89 17.93 -0.36
C LYS A 6 -0.86 17.02 0.29
N GLN A 7 -1.05 16.68 1.56
CA GLN A 7 -0.17 15.75 2.27
C GLN A 7 -0.19 14.36 1.61
N TYR A 8 -1.38 13.89 1.25
CA TYR A 8 -1.54 12.62 0.54
C TYR A 8 -0.79 12.63 -0.78
N ASP A 9 -1.00 13.67 -1.59
CA ASP A 9 -0.35 13.78 -2.90
C ASP A 9 1.17 13.86 -2.79
N ALA A 10 1.70 14.56 -1.79
CA ALA A 10 3.13 14.64 -1.55
C ALA A 10 3.74 13.26 -1.24
N VAL A 11 3.08 12.46 -0.40
CA VAL A 11 3.51 11.09 -0.08
C VAL A 11 3.45 10.21 -1.33
N ILE A 12 2.35 10.26 -2.06
CA ILE A 12 2.19 9.45 -3.28
C ILE A 12 3.22 9.81 -4.35
N ASN A 13 3.58 11.07 -4.48
CA ASN A 13 4.63 11.48 -5.41
C ASN A 13 5.97 10.81 -5.10
N ILE A 14 6.33 10.67 -3.84
CA ILE A 14 7.54 9.95 -3.42
C ILE A 14 7.44 8.47 -3.84
N CYS A 15 6.32 7.84 -3.55
CA CYS A 15 6.09 6.42 -3.88
C CYS A 15 6.12 6.20 -5.39
N ARG A 16 5.44 7.06 -6.14
CA ARG A 16 5.35 6.99 -7.60
C ARG A 16 6.71 7.16 -8.27
N ASN A 17 7.50 8.12 -7.81
CA ASN A 17 8.85 8.33 -8.35
C ASN A 17 9.71 7.08 -8.20
N LEU A 18 9.66 6.44 -7.04
CA LEU A 18 10.38 5.18 -6.82
C LEU A 18 9.87 4.07 -7.74
N PHE A 19 8.55 3.93 -7.88
CA PHE A 19 7.92 2.95 -8.75
C PHE A 19 8.36 3.13 -10.21
N VAL A 20 8.30 4.35 -10.73
CA VAL A 20 8.73 4.67 -12.11
C VAL A 20 10.22 4.42 -12.31
N ASN A 21 11.05 4.84 -11.36
CA ASN A 21 12.50 4.63 -11.43
C ASN A 21 12.87 3.15 -11.47
N LYS A 22 12.23 2.34 -10.65
CA LYS A 22 12.44 0.88 -10.67
C LYS A 22 12.00 0.25 -11.99
N MET A 23 10.93 0.74 -12.59
CA MET A 23 10.50 0.24 -13.91
C MET A 23 11.49 0.59 -15.02
N GLN A 24 12.23 1.70 -14.91
CA GLN A 24 13.30 2.00 -15.84
C GLN A 24 14.44 0.98 -15.78
N ASP A 25 14.71 0.43 -14.61
CA ASP A 25 15.74 -0.60 -14.43
C ASP A 25 15.24 -2.00 -14.80
N TYR A 26 14.04 -2.37 -14.39
CA TYR A 26 13.57 -3.76 -14.43
C TYR A 26 12.31 -3.97 -15.29
N GLY A 27 11.76 -2.91 -15.88
CA GLY A 27 10.46 -2.98 -16.55
C GLY A 27 9.35 -3.38 -15.58
N CYS A 28 8.31 -3.99 -16.08
CA CYS A 28 7.18 -4.46 -15.29
C CYS A 28 7.28 -5.96 -14.98
N ALA A 29 8.42 -6.40 -14.48
CA ALA A 29 8.65 -7.81 -14.15
C ALA A 29 7.62 -8.36 -13.15
N TRP A 30 7.07 -7.53 -12.29
CA TRP A 30 6.05 -7.89 -11.30
C TRP A 30 4.72 -8.36 -11.92
N ARG A 31 4.51 -8.16 -13.23
CA ARG A 31 3.30 -8.62 -13.92
C ARG A 31 3.13 -10.15 -13.90
N ILE A 32 4.19 -10.90 -13.69
CA ILE A 32 4.11 -12.35 -13.56
C ILE A 32 3.73 -12.81 -12.16
N LEU A 33 3.66 -11.93 -11.19
CA LEU A 33 3.41 -12.31 -9.80
C LEU A 33 1.94 -12.59 -9.55
N ARG A 34 1.67 -13.74 -8.94
CA ARG A 34 0.34 -14.07 -8.43
C ARG A 34 0.04 -13.24 -7.19
N LEU A 35 -1.26 -13.02 -6.92
CA LEU A 35 -1.69 -12.22 -5.78
C LEU A 35 -1.10 -12.66 -4.44
N PRO A 36 -1.07 -13.97 -4.09
CA PRO A 36 -0.46 -14.39 -2.83
C PRO A 36 1.01 -13.99 -2.70
N SER A 37 1.75 -13.95 -3.79
CA SER A 37 3.16 -13.52 -3.77
C SER A 37 3.29 -12.05 -3.40
N LEU A 38 2.40 -11.19 -3.91
CA LEU A 38 2.36 -9.78 -3.57
C LEU A 38 1.91 -9.58 -2.13
N THR A 39 0.89 -10.30 -1.69
CA THR A 39 0.43 -10.30 -0.29
C THR A 39 1.58 -10.64 0.66
N ASP A 40 2.38 -11.66 0.34
CA ASP A 40 3.52 -12.07 1.16
C ASP A 40 4.60 -10.99 1.19
N GLN A 41 4.84 -10.28 0.09
CA GLN A 41 5.80 -9.16 0.07
C GLN A 41 5.34 -8.03 0.99
N VAL A 42 4.05 -7.69 0.97
CA VAL A 42 3.50 -6.69 1.88
C VAL A 42 3.62 -7.16 3.33
N PHE A 43 3.34 -8.44 3.59
CA PHE A 43 3.44 -9.03 4.92
C PHE A 43 4.87 -8.94 5.48
N ILE A 44 5.87 -9.28 4.69
CA ILE A 44 7.28 -9.19 5.11
C ILE A 44 7.64 -7.76 5.52
N LYS A 45 7.21 -6.77 4.74
CA LYS A 45 7.47 -5.36 5.03
C LYS A 45 6.77 -4.89 6.31
N ALA A 46 5.52 -5.26 6.49
CA ALA A 46 4.75 -4.91 7.68
C ALA A 46 5.35 -5.55 8.94
N GLN A 47 5.79 -6.81 8.86
CA GLN A 47 6.47 -7.48 9.95
C GLN A 47 7.79 -6.80 10.30
N ARG A 48 8.55 -6.39 9.31
CA ARG A 48 9.80 -5.66 9.54
C ARG A 48 9.55 -4.32 10.23
N ILE A 49 8.52 -3.59 9.82
CA ILE A 49 8.14 -2.32 10.48
C ILE A 49 7.83 -2.58 11.95
N ARG A 50 7.02 -3.58 12.24
CA ARG A 50 6.67 -3.94 13.62
C ARG A 50 7.92 -4.28 14.43
N GLY A 51 8.83 -5.06 13.88
CA GLY A 51 10.10 -5.39 14.52
C GLY A 51 10.97 -4.16 14.80
N LEU A 52 11.02 -3.22 13.86
CA LEU A 52 11.74 -1.95 14.06
C LEU A 52 11.12 -1.11 15.19
N GLN A 53 9.80 -1.09 15.27
CA GLN A 53 9.07 -0.33 16.30
C GLN A 53 9.23 -0.93 17.69
N GLU A 54 9.37 -2.26 17.80
CA GLU A 54 9.59 -2.97 19.06
C GLU A 54 11.04 -2.90 19.53
N ASN A 55 11.98 -2.58 18.66
CA ASN A 55 13.39 -2.51 18.98
C ASN A 55 13.77 -1.13 19.51
N GLU A 56 14.29 -1.06 20.75
CA GLU A 56 14.76 0.19 21.36
C GLU A 56 16.05 0.71 20.72
N VAL A 57 16.88 -0.20 20.18
CA VAL A 57 18.15 0.17 19.54
C VAL A 57 18.03 -0.03 18.03
N ARG A 58 17.92 1.08 17.31
CA ARG A 58 17.88 1.08 15.85
C ARG A 58 19.25 1.35 15.27
N LYS A 59 19.67 0.49 14.37
CA LYS A 59 20.94 0.68 13.63
C LYS A 59 20.76 1.56 12.39
N ILE A 60 19.55 1.69 11.88
CA ILE A 60 19.20 2.47 10.69
C ILE A 60 17.86 3.16 10.93
N ASP A 61 17.85 4.51 10.94
CA ASP A 61 16.64 5.31 11.22
C ASP A 61 15.63 5.35 10.07
N GLU A 62 16.05 5.02 8.84
CA GLU A 62 15.24 5.17 7.63
C GLU A 62 14.33 3.97 7.33
N GLY A 63 14.41 2.90 8.09
CA GLY A 63 13.78 1.62 7.76
C GLY A 63 12.25 1.68 7.63
N GLU A 64 11.56 2.39 8.52
CA GLU A 64 10.10 2.46 8.52
C GLU A 64 9.56 3.16 7.26
N VAL A 65 10.11 4.32 6.91
CA VAL A 65 9.68 5.09 5.74
C VAL A 65 9.82 4.26 4.47
N SER A 66 10.97 3.65 4.25
CA SER A 66 11.25 2.80 3.09
C SER A 66 10.25 1.62 3.00
N GLU A 67 9.95 0.99 4.12
CA GLU A 67 9.03 -0.16 4.15
C GLU A 67 7.58 0.25 3.89
N PHE A 68 7.11 1.38 4.42
CA PHE A 68 5.76 1.88 4.11
C PHE A 68 5.62 2.25 2.63
N ILE A 69 6.64 2.85 2.03
CA ILE A 69 6.65 3.13 0.58
C ILE A 69 6.52 1.81 -0.19
N GLY A 70 7.26 0.80 0.21
CA GLY A 70 7.19 -0.54 -0.40
C GLY A 70 5.80 -1.16 -0.27
N ILE A 71 5.15 -1.04 0.89
CA ILE A 71 3.78 -1.52 1.10
C ILE A 71 2.83 -0.87 0.09
N ILE A 72 2.89 0.46 -0.04
CA ILE A 72 2.04 1.19 -0.98
C ILE A 72 2.23 0.67 -2.40
N ASN A 73 3.46 0.57 -2.87
CA ASN A 73 3.74 0.17 -4.24
C ASN A 73 3.35 -1.29 -4.51
N TYR A 74 3.60 -2.21 -3.58
CA TYR A 74 3.16 -3.61 -3.73
C TYR A 74 1.63 -3.74 -3.69
N CYS A 75 0.95 -2.97 -2.86
CA CYS A 75 -0.52 -2.96 -2.85
C CYS A 75 -1.09 -2.43 -4.18
N ILE A 76 -0.47 -1.42 -4.77
CA ILE A 76 -0.87 -0.90 -6.08
C ILE A 76 -0.63 -1.97 -7.16
N MET A 77 0.51 -2.64 -7.15
CA MET A 77 0.77 -3.78 -8.05
C MET A 77 -0.30 -4.86 -7.90
N ALA A 78 -0.69 -5.19 -6.67
CA ALA A 78 -1.74 -6.17 -6.41
C ALA A 78 -3.08 -5.73 -7.00
N LEU A 79 -3.45 -4.46 -6.86
CA LEU A 79 -4.69 -3.92 -7.44
C LEU A 79 -4.65 -3.93 -8.98
N ILE A 80 -3.49 -3.69 -9.58
CA ILE A 80 -3.31 -3.84 -11.03
C ILE A 80 -3.51 -5.30 -11.45
N GLN A 81 -2.93 -6.25 -10.70
CA GLN A 81 -3.09 -7.68 -10.97
C GLN A 81 -4.54 -8.15 -10.84
N LEU A 82 -5.28 -7.60 -9.87
CA LEU A 82 -6.72 -7.88 -9.72
C LEU A 82 -7.51 -7.40 -10.95
N GLU A 83 -7.15 -6.23 -11.47
CA GLU A 83 -7.85 -5.62 -12.62
C GLU A 83 -7.50 -6.31 -13.94
N LYS A 84 -6.22 -6.64 -14.15
CA LYS A 84 -5.72 -7.14 -15.44
C LYS A 84 -5.50 -8.65 -15.49
N GLY A 85 -5.42 -9.31 -14.35
CA GLY A 85 -4.99 -10.69 -14.25
C GLY A 85 -3.46 -10.82 -14.26
N VAL A 86 -2.98 -11.99 -13.90
CA VAL A 86 -1.54 -12.32 -13.89
C VAL A 86 -1.09 -12.60 -15.32
N ALA A 87 0.03 -12.00 -15.75
CA ALA A 87 0.60 -12.21 -17.08
C ALA A 87 1.64 -13.34 -17.07
N SER A 88 1.84 -13.99 -18.23
CA SER A 88 2.88 -15.00 -18.38
C SER A 88 4.27 -14.37 -18.56
N GLN A 89 4.33 -13.11 -18.95
CA GLN A 89 5.55 -12.33 -19.13
C GLN A 89 5.23 -10.86 -18.94
N PRO A 90 6.24 -9.98 -18.70
CA PRO A 90 6.02 -8.54 -18.65
C PRO A 90 5.36 -8.05 -19.94
N ASP A 91 4.20 -7.39 -19.82
CA ASP A 91 3.34 -7.02 -20.94
C ASP A 91 2.91 -5.54 -20.91
N LEU A 92 3.43 -4.77 -19.96
CA LEU A 92 3.11 -3.35 -19.83
C LEU A 92 4.35 -2.49 -20.06
N SER A 93 4.17 -1.40 -20.79
CA SER A 93 5.17 -0.33 -20.86
C SER A 93 5.18 0.47 -19.56
N THR A 94 6.23 1.25 -19.35
CA THR A 94 6.33 2.17 -18.20
C THR A 94 5.18 3.17 -18.20
N ILE A 95 4.79 3.68 -19.38
CA ILE A 95 3.68 4.64 -19.52
C ILE A 95 2.35 3.99 -19.11
N GLU A 96 2.06 2.81 -19.63
CA GLU A 96 0.82 2.08 -19.32
C GLU A 96 0.74 1.76 -17.82
N ALA A 97 1.82 1.28 -17.23
CA ALA A 97 1.86 0.97 -15.79
C ALA A 97 1.69 2.22 -14.93
N SER A 98 2.28 3.35 -15.33
CA SER A 98 2.14 4.62 -14.63
C SER A 98 0.69 5.14 -14.68
N GLU A 99 0.01 5.00 -15.80
CA GLU A 99 -1.40 5.38 -15.93
C GLU A 99 -2.30 4.51 -15.03
N LEU A 100 -2.05 3.21 -14.98
CA LEU A 100 -2.76 2.30 -14.07
C LEU A 100 -2.52 2.67 -12.61
N TYR A 101 -1.28 2.98 -12.25
CA TYR A 101 -0.91 3.46 -10.93
C TYR A 101 -1.74 4.70 -10.54
N ASP A 102 -1.77 5.69 -11.42
CA ASP A 102 -2.48 6.95 -11.18
C ASP A 102 -3.98 6.74 -11.02
N ASN A 103 -4.59 5.87 -11.84
CA ASN A 103 -6.01 5.54 -11.75
C ASN A 103 -6.37 4.86 -10.42
N ILE A 104 -5.52 3.95 -9.97
CA ILE A 104 -5.71 3.26 -8.68
C ILE A 104 -5.59 4.24 -7.53
N ILE A 105 -4.61 5.12 -7.57
CA ILE A 105 -4.40 6.13 -6.51
C ILE A 105 -5.56 7.12 -6.47
N GLU A 106 -6.09 7.54 -7.61
CA GLU A 106 -7.26 8.43 -7.65
C GLU A 106 -8.45 7.82 -6.91
N LYS A 107 -8.78 6.57 -7.20
CA LYS A 107 -9.87 5.85 -6.53
C LYS A 107 -9.60 5.65 -5.03
N THR A 108 -8.37 5.30 -4.69
CA THR A 108 -7.96 5.04 -3.31
C THR A 108 -7.97 6.31 -2.47
N LYS A 109 -7.52 7.43 -3.04
CA LYS A 109 -7.59 8.74 -2.43
C LYS A 109 -9.03 9.18 -2.22
N GLN A 110 -9.90 8.97 -3.22
CA GLN A 110 -11.31 9.30 -3.08
C GLN A 110 -11.96 8.53 -1.94
N LEU A 111 -11.67 7.25 -1.81
CA LEU A 111 -12.13 6.43 -0.68
C LEU A 111 -11.67 7.02 0.66
N MET A 112 -10.43 7.44 0.76
CA MET A 112 -9.89 8.09 1.97
C MET A 112 -10.64 9.39 2.27
N MET A 113 -10.87 10.23 1.26
CA MET A 113 -11.58 11.51 1.43
C MET A 113 -13.01 11.28 1.90
N ASP A 114 -13.71 10.29 1.35
CA ASP A 114 -15.08 9.94 1.74
C ASP A 114 -15.14 9.45 3.19
N LYS A 115 -14.20 8.61 3.60
CA LYS A 115 -14.10 8.14 5.00
C LYS A 115 -13.78 9.29 5.96
N ASN A 116 -12.88 10.18 5.59
CA ASN A 116 -12.57 11.37 6.40
C ASN A 116 -13.77 12.29 6.57
N HIS A 117 -14.58 12.42 5.53
CA HIS A 117 -15.83 13.20 5.61
C HIS A 117 -16.78 12.60 6.66
N ASP A 118 -16.95 11.28 6.66
CA ASP A 118 -17.91 10.60 7.54
C ASP A 118 -17.41 10.45 8.97
N TYR A 119 -16.11 10.13 9.14
CA TYR A 119 -15.52 9.76 10.43
C TYR A 119 -14.55 10.80 10.98
N GLY A 120 -14.33 11.91 10.27
CA GLY A 120 -13.28 12.86 10.60
C GLY A 120 -11.89 12.30 10.33
N GLU A 121 -10.87 13.00 10.80
CA GLU A 121 -9.48 12.63 10.60
C GLU A 121 -8.87 11.99 11.86
N ALA A 122 -9.56 11.01 12.43
CA ALA A 122 -9.12 10.32 13.65
C ALA A 122 -7.73 9.71 13.52
N TRP A 123 -7.30 9.35 12.31
CA TRP A 123 -5.96 8.80 12.07
C TRP A 123 -4.84 9.77 12.48
N ARG A 124 -5.10 11.08 12.56
CA ARG A 124 -4.09 12.05 12.98
C ARG A 124 -3.69 11.87 14.44
N ASP A 125 -4.59 11.35 15.25
CA ASP A 125 -4.34 11.08 16.67
C ASP A 125 -3.89 9.63 16.93
N MET A 126 -3.80 8.81 15.89
CA MET A 126 -3.34 7.43 16.01
C MET A 126 -1.81 7.35 16.01
N ARG A 127 -1.29 6.37 16.72
CA ARG A 127 0.14 6.04 16.69
C ARG A 127 0.49 5.34 15.38
N VAL A 128 1.70 5.54 14.89
CA VAL A 128 2.21 4.80 13.71
C VAL A 128 2.17 3.29 13.98
N SER A 129 2.49 2.85 15.20
CA SER A 129 2.39 1.43 15.58
C SER A 129 0.98 0.87 15.44
N SER A 130 -0.04 1.65 15.74
CA SER A 130 -1.43 1.23 15.55
C SER A 130 -1.80 1.09 14.08
N LEU A 131 -1.31 1.99 13.22
CA LEU A 131 -1.49 1.88 11.77
C LEU A 131 -0.81 0.62 11.23
N THR A 132 0.37 0.28 11.73
CA THR A 132 1.08 -0.96 11.38
C THR A 132 0.25 -2.19 11.76
N ASP A 133 -0.32 -2.21 12.94
CA ASP A 133 -1.16 -3.32 13.41
C ASP A 133 -2.42 -3.50 12.55
N LEU A 134 -3.03 -2.38 12.14
CA LEU A 134 -4.18 -2.43 11.24
C LEU A 134 -3.80 -3.00 9.87
N ILE A 135 -2.64 -2.65 9.35
CA ILE A 135 -2.12 -3.21 8.10
C ILE A 135 -1.93 -4.73 8.25
N LEU A 136 -1.31 -5.18 9.34
CA LEU A 136 -1.13 -6.61 9.61
C LEU A 136 -2.47 -7.34 9.72
N GLN A 137 -3.47 -6.74 10.36
CA GLN A 137 -4.80 -7.32 10.45
C GLN A 137 -5.45 -7.46 9.06
N LYS A 138 -5.34 -6.44 8.22
CA LYS A 138 -5.83 -6.51 6.83
C LYS A 138 -5.13 -7.60 6.04
N LEU A 139 -3.83 -7.79 6.23
CA LEU A 139 -3.07 -8.86 5.59
C LEU A 139 -3.57 -10.24 5.97
N LEU A 140 -3.88 -10.46 7.26
CA LEU A 140 -4.46 -11.73 7.71
C LEU A 140 -5.82 -11.96 7.05
N ARG A 141 -6.63 -10.92 6.91
CA ARG A 141 -7.94 -11.00 6.20
C ARG A 141 -7.73 -11.36 4.73
N VAL A 142 -6.79 -10.71 4.05
CA VAL A 142 -6.49 -11.01 2.65
C VAL A 142 -6.07 -12.47 2.48
N LYS A 143 -5.18 -12.96 3.33
CA LYS A 143 -4.75 -14.37 3.29
C LYS A 143 -5.91 -15.33 3.47
N GLN A 144 -6.82 -15.05 4.40
CA GLN A 144 -8.01 -15.86 4.62
C GLN A 144 -8.94 -15.86 3.41
N ILE A 145 -9.13 -14.69 2.78
CA ILE A 145 -9.95 -14.58 1.56
C ILE A 145 -9.29 -15.35 0.41
N GLU A 146 -7.97 -15.23 0.25
CA GLU A 146 -7.20 -15.98 -0.75
C GLU A 146 -7.33 -17.50 -0.53
N ASP A 147 -7.19 -17.96 0.71
CA ASP A 147 -7.34 -19.38 1.08
C ASP A 147 -8.76 -19.88 0.84
N ASN A 148 -9.75 -19.00 0.93
CA ASN A 148 -11.15 -19.31 0.64
C ASN A 148 -11.55 -18.97 -0.81
N LYS A 149 -10.59 -18.96 -1.73
CA LYS A 149 -10.78 -18.75 -3.17
C LYS A 149 -11.49 -17.44 -3.51
N GLY A 150 -11.24 -16.38 -2.74
CA GLY A 150 -11.79 -15.05 -2.95
C GLY A 150 -13.21 -14.84 -2.40
N LYS A 151 -13.79 -15.79 -1.70
CA LYS A 151 -15.16 -15.72 -1.22
C LYS A 151 -15.25 -15.12 0.18
N THR A 152 -16.23 -14.22 0.38
CA THR A 152 -16.59 -13.67 1.69
C THR A 152 -18.10 -13.79 1.88
N LEU A 153 -18.56 -13.80 3.14
CA LEU A 153 -20.00 -13.83 3.46
C LEU A 153 -20.57 -12.42 3.64
N VAL A 154 -19.89 -11.59 4.42
CA VAL A 154 -20.37 -10.24 4.79
C VAL A 154 -19.30 -9.17 4.65
N SER A 155 -18.05 -9.56 4.50
CA SER A 155 -16.91 -8.64 4.48
C SER A 155 -16.58 -8.17 3.08
N GLU A 156 -15.90 -7.04 3.01
CA GLU A 156 -15.33 -6.52 1.77
C GLU A 156 -14.33 -7.49 1.16
N GLY A 157 -14.12 -7.40 -0.15
CA GLY A 157 -13.19 -8.22 -0.89
C GLY A 157 -11.72 -7.80 -0.69
N ILE A 158 -10.85 -8.48 -1.43
CA ILE A 158 -9.39 -8.24 -1.39
C ILE A 158 -9.05 -6.80 -1.79
N ASP A 159 -9.71 -6.26 -2.82
CA ASP A 159 -9.46 -4.91 -3.33
C ASP A 159 -9.64 -3.83 -2.26
N ALA A 160 -10.73 -3.87 -1.51
CA ALA A 160 -10.97 -2.91 -0.43
C ALA A 160 -9.91 -3.02 0.68
N ASN A 161 -9.47 -4.23 0.99
CA ASN A 161 -8.40 -4.44 1.97
C ASN A 161 -7.06 -3.85 1.50
N TYR A 162 -6.71 -4.01 0.23
CA TYR A 162 -5.51 -3.39 -0.34
C TYR A 162 -5.59 -1.86 -0.33
N GLN A 163 -6.75 -1.29 -0.67
CA GLN A 163 -6.95 0.16 -0.61
C GLN A 163 -6.78 0.70 0.81
N ASP A 164 -7.33 0.01 1.80
CA ASP A 164 -7.16 0.39 3.20
C ASP A 164 -5.69 0.35 3.63
N MET A 165 -4.95 -0.66 3.21
CA MET A 165 -3.52 -0.77 3.53
C MET A 165 -2.70 0.37 2.89
N ILE A 166 -3.04 0.78 1.69
CA ILE A 166 -2.43 1.96 1.05
C ILE A 166 -2.70 3.19 1.91
N ASN A 167 -3.95 3.44 2.29
CA ASN A 167 -4.31 4.63 3.04
C ASN A 167 -3.69 4.65 4.44
N TYR A 168 -3.66 3.53 5.16
CA TYR A 168 -2.95 3.44 6.45
C TYR A 168 -1.46 3.73 6.29
N SER A 169 -0.84 3.25 5.23
CA SER A 169 0.57 3.49 4.96
C SER A 169 0.85 4.96 4.61
N VAL A 170 -0.05 5.59 3.85
CA VAL A 170 0.03 7.04 3.57
C VAL A 170 -0.07 7.83 4.86
N PHE A 171 -1.01 7.49 5.75
CA PHE A 171 -1.16 8.15 7.04
C PHE A 171 0.11 8.01 7.89
N ALA A 172 0.70 6.81 7.91
CA ALA A 172 1.96 6.58 8.62
C ALA A 172 3.08 7.45 8.05
N LEU A 173 3.19 7.56 6.74
CA LEU A 173 4.21 8.40 6.10
C LEU A 173 3.99 9.89 6.35
N ILE A 174 2.73 10.35 6.44
CA ILE A 174 2.43 11.71 6.86
C ILE A 174 2.91 11.95 8.29
N HIS A 175 2.63 11.02 9.21
CA HIS A 175 3.11 11.10 10.60
C HIS A 175 4.64 11.13 10.69
N LEU A 176 5.31 10.37 9.86
CA LEU A 176 6.76 10.28 9.82
C LEU A 176 7.42 11.44 9.06
N ASN A 177 6.64 12.37 8.52
CA ASN A 177 7.10 13.50 7.70
C ASN A 177 8.02 13.03 6.56
N ALA A 178 7.61 12.00 5.83
CA ALA A 178 8.37 11.47 4.70
C ALA A 178 8.63 12.55 3.64
N LYS A 179 9.86 12.60 3.15
CA LYS A 179 10.32 13.56 2.13
C LYS A 179 10.91 12.85 0.91
#